data_0f5b485be074fcacb4b5a9286d051c49
#
_entry.id   0f5b485be074fcacb4b5a9286d051c49
#
_cell.length_a   1.000
_cell.length_b   1.000
_cell.length_c   1.000
_cell.angle_alpha   90.00
_cell.angle_beta   90.00
_cell.angle_gamma   90.00
#
_symmetry.space_group_name_H-M   'P 1'
#
loop_
_entity.id
_entity.type
_entity.pdbx_description
1 polymer ?
#
loop_
_entity_poly.entity_id
_entity_poly.type
_entity_poly.pdbx_seq_one_letter_code
_entity_poly.pdbx_strand_id
1 'polypeptide(L)'
;MTYTVDTPRSRRRRLRWPRLPLGEGQAAWTTRALMLLAPLLSFTLVEYLNYNNPWTDFTPLQIALNLAWYYLGELFFYFVLRRRASAVKWAMGIAWGLGMANHYLISFRGRTLFPGDFLTLRTAANVAGNYDYRPDSMQWLTIGVFAAVLLALSFLPNEKKRPFPWRLFVPAAGAAAVYLGVFFGTGFVESRGIEPSMWTTRGNGLFLNFSVCLKYMRVEQPETYSEEALAALAGSAPSDPAAL
;
A
#
# COMPACT_ATOMS: atom_id res chain seq x y z
N MET A 1 42.81 45.48 -7.21
CA MET A 1 42.55 44.54 -8.32
C MET A 1 42.16 43.19 -7.70
N THR A 2 40.88 42.93 -7.65
CA THR A 2 40.35 41.69 -7.04
C THR A 2 40.03 40.73 -8.18
N TYR A 3 40.79 39.66 -8.34
CA TYR A 3 40.54 38.62 -9.33
C TYR A 3 39.43 37.69 -8.79
N THR A 4 38.26 37.73 -9.44
CA THR A 4 37.22 36.75 -9.26
C THR A 4 37.55 35.51 -10.10
N VAL A 5 37.90 34.41 -9.44
CA VAL A 5 38.10 33.10 -10.09
C VAL A 5 36.73 32.51 -10.38
N ASP A 6 36.34 32.56 -11.66
CA ASP A 6 35.15 31.86 -12.15
C ASP A 6 35.40 30.34 -12.12
N THR A 7 34.87 29.67 -11.12
CA THR A 7 34.88 28.21 -11.08
C THR A 7 33.85 27.67 -12.09
N PRO A 8 34.25 26.84 -13.06
CA PRO A 8 33.31 26.27 -14.02
C PRO A 8 32.32 25.36 -13.30
N ARG A 9 31.03 25.76 -13.30
CA ARG A 9 29.94 24.93 -12.82
C ARG A 9 29.97 23.62 -13.59
N SER A 10 30.36 22.54 -12.93
CA SER A 10 30.32 21.18 -13.45
C SER A 10 28.88 20.84 -13.86
N ARG A 11 28.60 20.86 -15.17
CA ARG A 11 27.35 20.32 -15.71
C ARG A 11 27.33 18.84 -15.40
N ARG A 12 26.65 18.43 -14.31
CA ARG A 12 26.34 17.01 -14.04
C ARG A 12 25.69 16.45 -15.28
N ARG A 13 26.39 15.62 -16.04
CA ARG A 13 25.84 14.82 -17.14
C ARG A 13 24.74 13.95 -16.56
N ARG A 14 23.46 14.35 -16.72
CA ARG A 14 22.35 13.47 -16.41
C ARG A 14 22.44 12.28 -17.35
N LEU A 15 22.63 11.09 -16.81
CA LEU A 15 22.54 9.85 -17.56
C LEU A 15 21.18 9.84 -18.27
N ARG A 16 21.19 9.96 -19.60
CA ARG A 16 19.97 9.83 -20.40
C ARG A 16 19.87 8.36 -20.80
N TRP A 17 18.94 7.65 -20.19
CA TRP A 17 18.59 6.31 -20.61
C TRP A 17 18.14 6.30 -22.06
N PRO A 18 18.53 5.27 -22.86
CA PRO A 18 18.01 5.10 -24.21
C PRO A 18 16.48 4.96 -24.13
N ARG A 19 15.79 5.62 -25.05
CA ARG A 19 14.32 5.58 -25.10
C ARG A 19 13.89 4.80 -26.31
N LEU A 20 12.79 4.04 -26.15
CA LEU A 20 12.19 3.35 -27.27
C LEU A 20 11.67 4.38 -28.30
N PRO A 21 11.92 4.17 -29.58
CA PRO A 21 11.43 5.03 -30.66
C PRO A 21 9.94 4.78 -30.92
N LEU A 22 9.10 5.02 -29.92
CA LEU A 22 7.65 4.85 -30.03
C LEU A 22 7.04 6.14 -30.55
N GLY A 23 6.13 6.01 -31.53
CA GLY A 23 5.26 7.10 -31.96
C GLY A 23 4.38 7.61 -30.79
N GLU A 24 3.96 8.88 -30.84
CA GLU A 24 3.16 9.47 -29.75
C GLU A 24 1.88 8.67 -29.42
N GLY A 25 1.22 8.14 -30.44
CA GLY A 25 0.04 7.29 -30.27
C GLY A 25 0.34 5.97 -29.58
N GLN A 26 1.42 5.31 -29.97
CA GLN A 26 1.87 4.05 -29.35
C GLN A 26 2.24 4.25 -27.90
N ALA A 27 3.04 5.27 -27.57
CA ALA A 27 3.44 5.61 -26.22
C ALA A 27 2.21 5.93 -25.33
N ALA A 28 1.23 6.66 -25.89
CA ALA A 28 0.00 6.99 -25.17
C ALA A 28 -0.85 5.74 -24.90
N TRP A 29 -0.92 4.80 -25.84
CA TRP A 29 -1.66 3.55 -25.68
C TRP A 29 -0.97 2.63 -24.67
N THR A 30 0.35 2.46 -24.79
CA THR A 30 1.17 1.66 -23.85
C THR A 30 1.01 2.16 -22.41
N THR A 31 1.09 3.48 -22.19
CA THR A 31 0.93 4.04 -20.85
C THR A 31 -0.50 3.89 -20.31
N ARG A 32 -1.53 3.86 -21.15
CA ARG A 32 -2.92 3.55 -20.73
C ARG A 32 -3.08 2.09 -20.34
N ALA A 33 -2.55 1.18 -21.17
CA ALA A 33 -2.57 -0.25 -20.88
C ALA A 33 -1.83 -0.57 -19.58
N LEU A 34 -0.68 0.07 -19.34
CA LEU A 34 0.07 -0.06 -18.09
C LEU A 34 -0.72 0.42 -16.88
N MET A 35 -1.41 1.57 -16.97
CA MET A 35 -2.29 2.02 -15.89
C MET A 35 -3.44 1.06 -15.60
N LEU A 36 -3.88 0.28 -16.57
CA LEU A 36 -4.93 -0.72 -16.35
C LEU A 36 -4.38 -2.01 -15.74
N LEU A 37 -3.16 -2.41 -16.14
CA LEU A 37 -2.57 -3.70 -15.75
C LEU A 37 -1.70 -3.62 -14.51
N ALA A 38 -1.11 -2.45 -14.20
CA ALA A 38 -0.20 -2.30 -13.08
C ALA A 38 -0.83 -2.58 -11.72
N PRO A 39 -2.08 -2.17 -11.42
CA PRO A 39 -2.74 -2.56 -10.18
C PRO A 39 -2.92 -4.06 -10.02
N LEU A 40 -3.29 -4.77 -11.09
CA LEU A 40 -3.41 -6.24 -11.11
C LEU A 40 -2.06 -6.91 -10.83
N LEU A 41 -1.00 -6.44 -11.51
CA LEU A 41 0.35 -6.96 -11.31
C LEU A 41 0.85 -6.65 -9.89
N SER A 42 0.64 -5.44 -9.39
CA SER A 42 1.04 -5.04 -8.03
C SER A 42 0.33 -5.89 -6.98
N PHE A 43 -0.97 -6.10 -7.12
CA PHE A 43 -1.75 -6.98 -6.26
C PHE A 43 -1.17 -8.39 -6.25
N THR A 44 -0.99 -8.98 -7.44
CA THR A 44 -0.45 -10.33 -7.55
C THR A 44 0.94 -10.45 -6.92
N LEU A 45 1.87 -9.52 -7.20
CA LEU A 45 3.22 -9.55 -6.65
C LEU A 45 3.25 -9.38 -5.13
N VAL A 46 2.44 -8.47 -4.59
CA VAL A 46 2.37 -8.22 -3.14
C VAL A 46 1.79 -9.41 -2.40
N GLU A 47 0.76 -10.04 -2.96
CA GLU A 47 0.16 -11.21 -2.33
C GLU A 47 1.08 -12.44 -2.39
N TYR A 48 1.73 -12.69 -3.53
CA TYR A 48 2.75 -13.74 -3.62
C TYR A 48 3.92 -13.52 -2.66
N LEU A 49 4.35 -12.27 -2.50
CA LEU A 49 5.38 -11.91 -1.52
C LEU A 49 4.99 -12.30 -0.09
N ASN A 50 3.70 -12.23 0.22
CA ASN A 50 3.13 -12.60 1.52
C ASN A 50 2.61 -14.05 1.56
N TYR A 51 3.07 -14.90 0.63
CA TYR A 51 2.72 -16.33 0.52
C TYR A 51 1.23 -16.62 0.30
N ASN A 52 0.50 -15.67 -0.28
CA ASN A 52 -0.87 -15.86 -0.73
C ASN A 52 -0.90 -16.05 -2.25
N ASN A 53 -1.73 -16.94 -2.74
CA ASN A 53 -2.10 -16.96 -4.15
C ASN A 53 -3.47 -16.26 -4.30
N PRO A 54 -3.50 -14.98 -4.75
CA PRO A 54 -4.75 -14.22 -4.76
C PRO A 54 -5.82 -14.81 -5.69
N TRP A 55 -5.41 -15.62 -6.66
CA TRP A 55 -6.32 -16.19 -7.65
C TRP A 55 -6.99 -17.49 -7.20
N THR A 56 -6.45 -18.16 -6.16
CA THR A 56 -6.98 -19.40 -5.59
C THR A 56 -7.45 -19.25 -4.15
N ASP A 57 -6.82 -18.36 -3.38
CA ASP A 57 -7.03 -18.24 -1.94
C ASP A 57 -8.11 -17.21 -1.58
N PHE A 58 -8.46 -16.31 -2.52
CA PHE A 58 -9.43 -15.25 -2.27
C PHE A 58 -10.71 -15.45 -3.07
N THR A 59 -11.81 -15.05 -2.46
CA THR A 59 -13.10 -14.96 -3.15
C THR A 59 -13.09 -13.81 -4.18
N PRO A 60 -13.94 -13.85 -5.21
CA PRO A 60 -14.03 -12.75 -6.19
C PRO A 60 -14.30 -11.38 -5.55
N LEU A 61 -15.06 -11.35 -4.44
CA LEU A 61 -15.32 -10.12 -3.71
C LEU A 61 -14.04 -9.59 -3.04
N GLN A 62 -13.27 -10.44 -2.38
CA GLN A 62 -12.00 -10.04 -1.75
C GLN A 62 -10.99 -9.55 -2.79
N ILE A 63 -10.92 -10.20 -3.96
CA ILE A 63 -10.09 -9.73 -5.09
C ILE A 63 -10.54 -8.34 -5.53
N ALA A 64 -11.85 -8.13 -5.73
CA ALA A 64 -12.38 -6.84 -6.16
C ALA A 64 -12.12 -5.73 -5.13
N LEU A 65 -12.31 -6.00 -3.85
CA LEU A 65 -12.05 -5.05 -2.76
C LEU A 65 -10.56 -4.71 -2.63
N ASN A 66 -9.66 -5.69 -2.76
CA ASN A 66 -8.22 -5.43 -2.81
C ASN A 66 -7.85 -4.58 -4.02
N LEU A 67 -8.27 -4.99 -5.22
CA LEU A 67 -7.97 -4.25 -6.45
C LEU A 67 -8.46 -2.81 -6.40
N ALA A 68 -9.61 -2.54 -5.76
CA ALA A 68 -10.08 -1.18 -5.57
C ALA A 68 -9.04 -0.31 -4.85
N TRP A 69 -8.36 -0.79 -3.82
CA TRP A 69 -7.30 -0.07 -3.13
C TRP A 69 -6.10 0.21 -4.04
N TYR A 70 -5.66 -0.76 -4.85
CA TYR A 70 -4.55 -0.57 -5.78
C TYR A 70 -4.91 0.46 -6.87
N TYR A 71 -6.12 0.40 -7.42
CA TYR A 71 -6.59 1.41 -8.39
C TYR A 71 -6.74 2.80 -7.77
N LEU A 72 -7.26 2.89 -6.56
CA LEU A 72 -7.37 4.16 -5.83
C LEU A 72 -5.99 4.78 -5.58
N GLY A 73 -5.01 3.98 -5.16
CA GLY A 73 -3.63 4.43 -4.97
C GLY A 73 -3.00 4.92 -6.27
N GLU A 74 -3.20 4.19 -7.38
CA GLU A 74 -2.66 4.59 -8.68
C GLU A 74 -3.33 5.87 -9.22
N LEU A 75 -4.65 5.99 -9.10
CA LEU A 75 -5.39 7.19 -9.50
C LEU A 75 -4.97 8.40 -8.66
N PHE A 76 -4.76 8.23 -7.35
CA PHE A 76 -4.22 9.28 -6.50
C PHE A 76 -2.90 9.82 -7.05
N PHE A 77 -1.94 8.95 -7.34
CA PHE A 77 -0.65 9.37 -7.92
C PHE A 77 -0.82 9.98 -9.31
N TYR A 78 -1.76 9.48 -10.12
CA TYR A 78 -2.02 10.06 -11.43
C TYR A 78 -2.57 11.50 -11.33
N PHE A 79 -3.49 11.77 -10.44
CA PHE A 79 -4.04 13.13 -10.26
C PHE A 79 -3.00 14.10 -9.69
N VAL A 80 -2.13 13.64 -8.81
CA VAL A 80 -1.05 14.46 -8.23
C VAL A 80 0.04 14.73 -9.27
N LEU A 81 0.56 13.69 -9.90
CA LEU A 81 1.73 13.78 -10.79
C LEU A 81 1.35 14.20 -12.22
N ARG A 82 0.14 13.89 -12.66
CA ARG A 82 -0.38 14.16 -14.02
C ARG A 82 0.48 13.56 -15.14
N ARG A 83 1.15 12.45 -14.83
CA ARG A 83 1.98 11.63 -15.71
C ARG A 83 1.70 10.17 -15.43
N ARG A 84 1.21 9.42 -16.42
CA ARG A 84 0.80 8.03 -16.25
C ARG A 84 1.95 7.12 -15.82
N ALA A 85 3.05 7.14 -16.57
CA ALA A 85 4.22 6.32 -16.24
C ALA A 85 4.78 6.61 -14.84
N SER A 86 4.75 7.86 -14.40
CA SER A 86 5.18 8.22 -13.04
C SER A 86 4.18 7.74 -11.99
N ALA A 87 2.88 7.82 -12.26
CA ALA A 87 1.84 7.33 -11.37
C ALA A 87 2.00 5.83 -11.12
N VAL A 88 2.13 5.05 -12.20
CA VAL A 88 2.39 3.60 -12.12
C VAL A 88 3.63 3.31 -11.28
N LYS A 89 4.76 3.99 -11.53
CA LYS A 89 6.00 3.77 -10.78
C LYS A 89 5.83 4.01 -9.27
N TRP A 90 5.19 5.10 -8.89
CA TRP A 90 4.99 5.44 -7.49
C TRP A 90 3.99 4.51 -6.81
N ALA A 91 2.85 4.23 -7.46
CA ALA A 91 1.84 3.32 -6.93
C ALA A 91 2.41 1.91 -6.71
N MET A 92 3.06 1.34 -7.73
CA MET A 92 3.72 0.03 -7.63
C MET A 92 4.83 0.02 -6.58
N GLY A 93 5.67 1.08 -6.54
CA GLY A 93 6.78 1.18 -5.61
C GLY A 93 6.32 1.19 -4.16
N ILE A 94 5.28 1.96 -3.85
CA ILE A 94 4.71 2.03 -2.50
C ILE A 94 4.01 0.74 -2.14
N ALA A 95 3.19 0.18 -3.05
CA ALA A 95 2.52 -1.09 -2.80
C ALA A 95 3.52 -2.22 -2.52
N TRP A 96 4.57 -2.33 -3.33
CA TRP A 96 5.63 -3.31 -3.12
C TRP A 96 6.41 -3.06 -1.83
N GLY A 97 6.74 -1.81 -1.52
CA GLY A 97 7.43 -1.45 -0.27
C GLY A 97 6.62 -1.82 0.97
N LEU A 98 5.30 -1.60 0.95
CA LEU A 98 4.39 -2.04 2.02
C LEU A 98 4.28 -3.56 2.08
N GLY A 99 4.26 -4.24 0.92
CA GLY A 99 4.31 -5.69 0.84
C GLY A 99 5.57 -6.28 1.48
N MET A 100 6.75 -5.71 1.19
CA MET A 100 8.03 -6.08 1.81
C MET A 100 8.02 -5.83 3.33
N ALA A 101 7.51 -4.69 3.77
CA ALA A 101 7.39 -4.40 5.19
C ALA A 101 6.49 -5.43 5.90
N ASN A 102 5.36 -5.77 5.29
CA ASN A 102 4.45 -6.80 5.81
C ASN A 102 5.11 -8.18 5.86
N HIS A 103 5.83 -8.57 4.79
CA HIS A 103 6.57 -9.83 4.74
C HIS A 103 7.56 -9.95 5.91
N TYR A 104 8.36 -8.92 6.17
CA TYR A 104 9.30 -8.92 7.28
C TYR A 104 8.62 -8.86 8.65
N LEU A 105 7.49 -8.17 8.78
CA LEU A 105 6.71 -8.20 10.02
C LEU A 105 6.18 -9.60 10.33
N ILE A 106 5.67 -10.32 9.31
CA ILE A 106 5.25 -11.71 9.46
C ILE A 106 6.44 -12.58 9.85
N SER A 107 7.58 -12.44 9.17
CA SER A 107 8.77 -13.25 9.41
C SER A 107 9.38 -13.03 10.81
N PHE A 108 9.39 -11.79 11.31
CA PHE A 108 10.07 -11.45 12.56
C PHE A 108 9.15 -11.44 13.77
N ARG A 109 7.87 -11.12 13.58
CA ARG A 109 6.92 -10.92 14.68
C ARG A 109 5.70 -11.82 14.61
N GLY A 110 5.56 -12.64 13.55
CA GLY A 110 4.43 -13.53 13.36
C GLY A 110 3.10 -12.81 13.16
N ARG A 111 3.11 -11.51 12.81
CA ARG A 111 1.89 -10.73 12.61
C ARG A 111 1.97 -9.83 11.37
N THR A 112 0.82 -9.47 10.85
CA THR A 112 0.71 -8.60 9.67
C THR A 112 0.94 -7.13 10.00
N LEU A 113 1.16 -6.31 8.96
CA LEU A 113 1.21 -4.86 9.06
C LEU A 113 -0.13 -4.32 9.57
N PHE A 114 -0.08 -3.59 10.67
CA PHE A 114 -1.23 -3.00 11.32
C PHE A 114 -1.17 -1.47 11.27
N PRO A 115 -2.31 -0.75 11.20
CA PRO A 115 -2.29 0.72 11.13
C PRO A 115 -1.51 1.38 12.28
N GLY A 116 -1.55 0.82 13.49
CA GLY A 116 -0.78 1.30 14.63
C GLY A 116 0.74 1.21 14.48
N ASP A 117 1.27 0.37 13.56
CA ASP A 117 2.70 0.26 13.33
C ASP A 117 3.31 1.57 12.79
N PHE A 118 2.52 2.36 12.07
CA PHE A 118 2.96 3.67 11.60
C PHE A 118 3.24 4.65 12.74
N LEU A 119 2.57 4.51 13.88
CA LEU A 119 2.81 5.32 15.08
C LEU A 119 4.12 4.94 15.77
N THR A 120 4.59 3.71 15.57
CA THR A 120 5.79 3.16 16.23
C THR A 120 7.00 3.00 15.29
N LEU A 121 6.96 3.59 14.09
CA LEU A 121 8.03 3.48 13.08
C LEU A 121 9.42 3.86 13.62
N ARG A 122 9.49 4.91 14.46
CA ARG A 122 10.75 5.34 15.07
C ARG A 122 11.34 4.26 15.98
N THR A 123 10.51 3.63 16.79
CA THR A 123 10.92 2.52 17.66
C THR A 123 11.34 1.31 16.83
N ALA A 124 10.58 0.98 15.79
CA ALA A 124 10.91 -0.11 14.88
C ALA A 124 12.26 0.10 14.19
N ALA A 125 12.56 1.32 13.74
CA ALA A 125 13.84 1.68 13.13
C ALA A 125 15.04 1.45 14.08
N ASN A 126 14.87 1.73 15.37
CA ASN A 126 15.94 1.55 16.37
C ASN A 126 16.33 0.08 16.58
N VAL A 127 15.42 -0.85 16.37
CA VAL A 127 15.67 -2.29 16.56
C VAL A 127 15.89 -3.04 15.23
N ALA A 128 15.71 -2.35 14.11
CA ALA A 128 15.79 -2.94 12.79
C ALA A 128 17.15 -3.62 12.51
N GLY A 129 18.25 -3.07 13.03
CA GLY A 129 19.60 -3.63 12.83
C GLY A 129 19.82 -5.02 13.46
N ASN A 130 18.91 -5.51 14.29
CA ASN A 130 19.04 -6.80 14.97
C ASN A 130 18.42 -7.97 14.18
N TYR A 131 17.81 -7.71 13.02
CA TYR A 131 17.12 -8.71 12.21
C TYR A 131 17.92 -9.10 10.96
N ASP A 132 17.76 -10.34 10.53
CA ASP A 132 18.33 -10.82 9.26
C ASP A 132 17.35 -10.52 8.11
N TYR A 133 17.79 -9.65 7.21
CA TYR A 133 17.00 -9.22 6.03
C TYR A 133 17.40 -9.97 4.75
N ARG A 134 17.97 -11.17 4.85
CA ARG A 134 18.32 -11.94 3.66
C ARG A 134 17.07 -12.30 2.89
N PRO A 135 16.94 -11.89 1.61
CA PRO A 135 15.78 -12.20 0.82
C PRO A 135 15.68 -13.70 0.54
N ASP A 136 14.49 -14.25 0.67
CA ASP A 136 14.16 -15.59 0.22
C ASP A 136 13.92 -15.66 -1.31
N SER A 137 13.62 -16.86 -1.82
CA SER A 137 13.40 -17.08 -3.26
C SER A 137 12.20 -16.27 -3.80
N MET A 138 11.13 -16.13 -3.02
CA MET A 138 9.94 -15.38 -3.42
C MET A 138 10.22 -13.87 -3.43
N GLN A 139 10.95 -13.38 -2.44
CA GLN A 139 11.40 -11.99 -2.42
C GLN A 139 12.30 -11.67 -3.61
N TRP A 140 13.27 -12.53 -3.94
CA TRP A 140 14.10 -12.34 -5.13
C TRP A 140 13.28 -12.33 -6.41
N LEU A 141 12.29 -13.21 -6.54
CA LEU A 141 11.38 -13.22 -7.69
C LEU A 141 10.63 -11.89 -7.82
N THR A 142 9.99 -11.42 -6.73
CA THR A 142 9.22 -10.19 -6.75
C THR A 142 10.10 -8.95 -6.96
N ILE A 143 11.30 -8.90 -6.38
CA ILE A 143 12.31 -7.86 -6.64
C ILE A 143 12.66 -7.84 -8.14
N GLY A 144 12.94 -9.00 -8.73
CA GLY A 144 13.30 -9.12 -10.14
C GLY A 144 12.19 -8.64 -11.07
N VAL A 145 10.96 -9.07 -10.85
CA VAL A 145 9.80 -8.65 -11.65
C VAL A 145 9.53 -7.16 -11.48
N PHE A 146 9.56 -6.66 -10.25
CA PHE A 146 9.36 -5.24 -9.96
C PHE A 146 10.43 -4.37 -10.64
N ALA A 147 11.71 -4.75 -10.51
CA ALA A 147 12.83 -4.05 -11.16
C ALA A 147 12.69 -4.07 -12.68
N ALA A 148 12.29 -5.20 -13.28
CA ALA A 148 12.08 -5.32 -14.72
C ALA A 148 10.96 -4.38 -15.20
N VAL A 149 9.84 -4.28 -14.46
CA VAL A 149 8.74 -3.36 -14.79
C VAL A 149 9.20 -1.90 -14.67
N LEU A 150 9.89 -1.52 -13.59
CA LEU A 150 10.42 -0.17 -13.43
C LEU A 150 11.41 0.20 -14.54
N LEU A 151 12.25 -0.77 -14.92
CA LEU A 151 13.20 -0.61 -16.01
C LEU A 151 12.45 -0.39 -17.33
N ALA A 152 11.50 -1.27 -17.68
CA ALA A 152 10.67 -1.15 -18.87
C ALA A 152 9.96 0.21 -18.95
N LEU A 153 9.37 0.66 -17.84
CA LEU A 153 8.75 1.99 -17.73
C LEU A 153 9.74 3.15 -17.92
N SER A 154 11.03 2.91 -17.64
CA SER A 154 12.07 3.94 -17.79
C SER A 154 12.52 4.13 -19.24
N PHE A 155 12.30 3.15 -20.10
CA PHE A 155 12.53 3.23 -21.54
C PHE A 155 11.40 3.93 -22.30
N LEU A 156 10.23 4.15 -21.67
CA LEU A 156 9.16 4.90 -22.30
C LEU A 156 9.54 6.38 -22.51
N PRO A 157 9.03 7.02 -23.58
CA PRO A 157 9.23 8.44 -23.79
C PRO A 157 8.76 9.27 -22.60
N ASN A 158 9.47 10.39 -22.32
CA ASN A 158 9.06 11.28 -21.25
C ASN A 158 7.68 11.86 -21.52
N GLU A 159 6.75 11.49 -20.69
CA GLU A 159 5.39 12.04 -20.74
C GLU A 159 5.41 13.48 -20.20
N LYS A 160 4.91 14.41 -21.01
CA LYS A 160 4.70 15.80 -20.57
C LYS A 160 3.61 15.83 -19.50
N LYS A 161 3.75 16.73 -18.53
CA LYS A 161 2.71 16.96 -17.52
C LYS A 161 1.42 17.41 -18.20
N ARG A 162 0.33 16.68 -18.00
CA ARG A 162 -0.97 16.97 -18.61
C ARG A 162 -1.74 18.01 -17.79
N PRO A 163 -2.68 18.74 -18.41
CA PRO A 163 -3.65 19.52 -17.65
C PRO A 163 -4.43 18.60 -16.72
N PHE A 164 -5.04 19.18 -15.67
CA PHE A 164 -5.79 18.37 -14.70
C PHE A 164 -6.99 17.71 -15.38
N PRO A 165 -7.14 16.38 -15.29
CA PRO A 165 -8.16 15.65 -16.03
C PRO A 165 -9.51 15.64 -15.29
N TRP A 166 -10.17 16.78 -15.18
CA TRP A 166 -11.45 16.93 -14.46
C TRP A 166 -12.52 15.92 -14.87
N ARG A 167 -12.58 15.60 -16.17
CA ARG A 167 -13.55 14.62 -16.72
C ARG A 167 -13.34 13.20 -16.18
N LEU A 168 -12.14 12.86 -15.76
CA LEU A 168 -11.83 11.59 -15.12
C LEU A 168 -11.87 11.72 -13.60
N PHE A 169 -11.43 12.86 -13.08
CA PHE A 169 -11.36 13.09 -11.63
C PHE A 169 -12.73 13.03 -10.95
N VAL A 170 -13.72 13.73 -11.50
CA VAL A 170 -15.06 13.82 -10.88
C VAL A 170 -15.70 12.44 -10.72
N PRO A 171 -15.83 11.62 -11.78
CA PRO A 171 -16.41 10.28 -11.62
C PRO A 171 -15.52 9.35 -10.76
N ALA A 172 -14.20 9.46 -10.84
CA ALA A 172 -13.29 8.66 -10.01
C ALA A 172 -13.41 9.04 -8.51
N ALA A 173 -13.48 10.32 -8.21
CA ALA A 173 -13.69 10.82 -6.84
C ALA A 173 -15.07 10.40 -6.30
N GLY A 174 -16.11 10.46 -7.14
CA GLY A 174 -17.44 9.98 -6.79
C GLY A 174 -17.45 8.48 -6.48
N ALA A 175 -16.85 7.67 -7.35
CA ALA A 175 -16.72 6.23 -7.13
C ALA A 175 -15.90 5.90 -5.87
N ALA A 176 -14.79 6.63 -5.64
CA ALA A 176 -13.99 6.50 -4.44
C ALA A 176 -14.80 6.85 -3.18
N ALA A 177 -15.56 7.94 -3.21
CA ALA A 177 -16.40 8.35 -2.08
C ALA A 177 -17.47 7.30 -1.76
N VAL A 178 -18.13 6.74 -2.79
CA VAL A 178 -19.11 5.66 -2.60
C VAL A 178 -18.42 4.41 -2.04
N TYR A 179 -17.27 4.00 -2.60
CA TYR A 179 -16.51 2.84 -2.12
C TYR A 179 -16.10 3.01 -0.66
N LEU A 180 -15.50 4.15 -0.30
CA LEU A 180 -15.06 4.43 1.07
C LEU A 180 -16.26 4.57 2.02
N GLY A 181 -17.33 5.23 1.58
CA GLY A 181 -18.56 5.37 2.35
C GLY A 181 -19.22 4.03 2.67
N VAL A 182 -19.31 3.13 1.70
CA VAL A 182 -19.82 1.77 1.90
C VAL A 182 -18.87 0.96 2.78
N PHE A 183 -17.56 1.03 2.53
CA PHE A 183 -16.56 0.25 3.26
C PHE A 183 -16.49 0.64 4.74
N PHE A 184 -16.38 1.93 5.04
CA PHE A 184 -16.19 2.41 6.42
C PHE A 184 -17.48 2.80 7.12
N GLY A 185 -18.50 3.25 6.37
CA GLY A 185 -19.72 3.80 6.94
C GLY A 185 -20.88 2.82 7.08
N THR A 186 -20.74 1.59 6.56
CA THR A 186 -21.82 0.59 6.66
C THR A 186 -21.29 -0.73 7.19
N GLY A 187 -22.21 -1.64 7.59
CA GLY A 187 -21.89 -3.03 7.95
C GLY A 187 -21.65 -3.96 6.76
N PHE A 188 -21.31 -3.43 5.57
CA PHE A 188 -21.15 -4.25 4.36
C PHE A 188 -20.02 -5.28 4.50
N VAL A 189 -18.88 -4.89 5.02
CA VAL A 189 -17.68 -5.74 5.15
C VAL A 189 -17.99 -6.89 6.12
N GLU A 190 -18.60 -6.58 7.25
CA GLU A 190 -19.03 -7.50 8.29
C GLU A 190 -20.06 -8.51 7.77
N SER A 191 -21.05 -8.02 7.02
CA SER A 191 -22.11 -8.86 6.45
C SER A 191 -21.57 -9.91 5.45
N ARG A 192 -20.33 -9.75 4.98
CA ARG A 192 -19.62 -10.66 4.08
C ARG A 192 -18.61 -11.56 4.80
N GLY A 193 -18.55 -11.53 6.12
CA GLY A 193 -17.63 -12.34 6.92
C GLY A 193 -16.16 -11.93 6.73
N ILE A 194 -15.91 -10.66 6.36
CA ILE A 194 -14.56 -10.14 6.22
C ILE A 194 -14.17 -9.50 7.56
N GLU A 195 -13.40 -10.25 8.34
CA GLU A 195 -12.97 -9.86 9.68
C GLU A 195 -11.51 -9.39 9.71
N PRO A 196 -11.14 -8.50 10.64
CA PRO A 196 -9.76 -8.06 10.80
C PRO A 196 -8.88 -9.23 11.28
N SER A 197 -7.71 -9.38 10.68
CA SER A 197 -6.72 -10.36 11.13
C SER A 197 -5.39 -9.67 11.41
N MET A 198 -4.87 -9.85 12.64
CA MET A 198 -3.56 -9.36 13.02
C MET A 198 -2.44 -10.37 12.74
N TRP A 199 -2.78 -11.65 12.57
CA TRP A 199 -1.82 -12.75 12.50
C TRP A 199 -1.49 -13.19 11.08
N THR A 200 -2.38 -12.94 10.13
CA THR A 200 -2.20 -13.38 8.76
C THR A 200 -2.95 -12.49 7.77
N THR A 201 -2.42 -12.37 6.56
CA THR A 201 -3.14 -11.78 5.42
C THR A 201 -3.92 -12.83 4.63
N ARG A 202 -3.81 -14.12 5.01
CA ARG A 202 -4.59 -15.17 4.36
C ARG A 202 -6.08 -14.92 4.52
N GLY A 203 -6.78 -15.01 3.42
CA GLY A 203 -8.23 -14.78 3.37
C GLY A 203 -8.66 -13.35 3.09
N ASN A 204 -7.83 -12.33 3.38
CA ASN A 204 -8.18 -10.93 3.07
C ASN A 204 -7.23 -10.25 2.09
N GLY A 205 -5.96 -10.64 2.05
CA GLY A 205 -4.90 -9.89 1.37
C GLY A 205 -4.41 -8.69 2.18
N LEU A 206 -3.29 -8.09 1.76
CA LEU A 206 -2.62 -7.05 2.56
C LEU A 206 -3.48 -5.79 2.72
N PHE A 207 -3.90 -5.18 1.59
CA PHE A 207 -4.57 -3.87 1.66
C PHE A 207 -5.98 -3.95 2.20
N LEU A 208 -6.73 -5.01 1.87
CA LEU A 208 -8.06 -5.22 2.42
C LEU A 208 -7.96 -5.46 3.93
N ASN A 209 -7.07 -6.36 4.38
CA ASN A 209 -6.87 -6.62 5.80
C ASN A 209 -6.46 -5.38 6.58
N PHE A 210 -5.49 -4.61 6.05
CA PHE A 210 -5.06 -3.35 6.65
C PHE A 210 -6.23 -2.36 6.79
N SER A 211 -7.08 -2.26 5.77
CA SER A 211 -8.22 -1.33 5.76
C SER A 211 -9.33 -1.77 6.72
N VAL A 212 -9.55 -3.08 6.84
CA VAL A 212 -10.47 -3.64 7.84
C VAL A 212 -9.93 -3.37 9.25
N CYS A 213 -8.64 -3.63 9.50
CA CYS A 213 -8.02 -3.29 10.77
C CYS A 213 -8.11 -1.80 11.10
N LEU A 214 -7.99 -0.92 10.10
CA LEU A 214 -8.16 0.53 10.28
C LEU A 214 -9.59 0.89 10.70
N LYS A 215 -10.61 0.22 10.12
CA LYS A 215 -12.02 0.41 10.48
C LYS A 215 -12.27 0.08 11.95
N TYR A 216 -11.65 -1.00 12.45
CA TYR A 216 -11.82 -1.46 13.84
C TYR A 216 -10.78 -0.89 14.83
N MET A 217 -9.94 0.05 14.39
CA MET A 217 -8.94 0.66 15.27
C MET A 217 -9.57 1.59 16.33
N ARG A 218 -10.77 2.08 16.07
CA ARG A 218 -11.54 2.86 17.03
C ARG A 218 -12.28 1.90 17.97
N VAL A 219 -11.81 1.85 19.20
CA VAL A 219 -12.52 1.13 20.26
C VAL A 219 -13.71 2.00 20.69
N GLU A 220 -14.91 1.50 20.46
CA GLU A 220 -16.11 2.12 21.00
C GLU A 220 -16.29 1.70 22.46
N GLN A 221 -16.70 2.65 23.30
CA GLN A 221 -16.99 2.37 24.70
C GLN A 221 -18.24 1.47 24.75
N PRO A 222 -18.19 0.33 25.46
CA PRO A 222 -19.36 -0.52 25.60
C PRO A 222 -20.56 0.23 26.18
N GLU A 223 -21.76 -0.04 25.69
CA GLU A 223 -22.99 0.60 26.19
C GLU A 223 -23.21 0.38 27.70
N THR A 224 -22.69 -0.72 28.23
CA THR A 224 -22.72 -1.05 29.65
C THR A 224 -21.65 -0.40 30.49
N TYR A 225 -20.75 0.40 29.84
CA TYR A 225 -19.69 1.07 30.57
C TYR A 225 -20.25 2.26 31.35
N SER A 226 -20.15 2.20 32.68
CA SER A 226 -20.42 3.31 33.59
C SER A 226 -19.38 3.33 34.70
N GLU A 227 -19.12 4.51 35.27
CA GLU A 227 -18.21 4.63 36.42
C GLU A 227 -18.72 3.80 37.63
N GLU A 228 -20.03 3.69 37.76
CA GLU A 228 -20.67 2.85 38.79
C GLU A 228 -20.42 1.35 38.57
N ALA A 229 -20.50 0.90 37.33
CA ALA A 229 -20.17 -0.51 36.99
C ALA A 229 -18.70 -0.82 37.26
N LEU A 230 -17.79 0.11 36.97
CA LEU A 230 -16.37 -0.03 37.30
C LEU A 230 -16.12 -0.07 38.80
N ALA A 231 -16.79 0.83 39.57
CA ALA A 231 -16.67 0.83 41.01
C ALA A 231 -17.22 -0.47 41.64
N ALA A 232 -18.31 -1.01 41.09
CA ALA A 232 -18.86 -2.32 41.53
C ALA A 232 -17.91 -3.46 41.22
N LEU A 233 -17.27 -3.47 40.03
CA LEU A 233 -16.26 -4.46 39.68
C LEU A 233 -14.99 -4.35 40.55
N ALA A 234 -14.53 -3.12 40.80
CA ALA A 234 -13.37 -2.89 41.69
C ALA A 234 -13.66 -3.33 43.14
N GLY A 235 -14.90 -3.13 43.62
CA GLY A 235 -15.34 -3.60 44.93
C GLY A 235 -15.54 -5.10 45.07
N SER A 236 -15.74 -5.78 43.94
CA SER A 236 -15.87 -7.24 43.88
C SER A 236 -14.56 -7.99 43.59
N ALA A 237 -13.48 -7.25 43.29
CA ALA A 237 -12.16 -7.84 43.07
C ALA A 237 -11.63 -8.49 44.37
N PRO A 238 -11.07 -9.70 44.30
CA PRO A 238 -10.44 -10.32 45.46
C PRO A 238 -9.34 -9.44 45.99
N SER A 239 -9.35 -9.16 47.28
CA SER A 239 -8.30 -8.33 47.94
C SER A 239 -6.92 -9.04 48.05
N ASP A 240 -6.88 -10.32 47.71
CA ASP A 240 -5.68 -11.15 47.71
C ASP A 240 -5.25 -11.50 46.27
N PRO A 241 -4.08 -10.96 45.84
CA PRO A 241 -3.54 -11.28 44.48
C PRO A 241 -3.08 -12.74 44.35
N ALA A 242 -3.00 -13.50 45.46
CA ALA A 242 -2.70 -14.94 45.43
C ALA A 242 -3.94 -15.83 45.17
N ALA A 243 -5.14 -15.24 45.06
CA ALA A 243 -6.40 -15.95 44.79
C ALA A 243 -6.74 -16.02 43.26
N LEU A 244 -5.84 -15.52 42.39
CA LEU A 244 -5.87 -15.61 40.93
C LEU A 244 -4.83 -16.62 40.46
#